data_101bd9d1345c0b6c4e8e523113f2e9ed
#
_entry.id   101bd9d1345c0b6c4e8e523113f2e9ed
#
_cell.length_a   1.000
_cell.length_b   1.000
_cell.length_c   1.000
_cell.angle_alpha   90.00
_cell.angle_beta   90.00
_cell.angle_gamma   90.00
#
_symmetry.space_group_name_H-M   'P 1'
#
loop_
_entity.id
_entity.type
_entity.pdbx_description
1 polymer ?
#
loop_
_entity_poly.entity_id
_entity_poly.type
_entity_poly.pdbx_seq_one_letter_code
_entity_poly.pdbx_strand_id
1 'polypeptide(L)'
;MTTIKSILDRLTTAVSGTDIELFTEEERTKFATFYLNKWDENTSEDVIAESFTDYWWDSDRNCRRCSVCGRLFREGYCVDMGAAYYCSYDCLHTEFTEEEWETECQENDQSYYTEW
;
A
#
# COMPACT_ATOMS: atom_id res chain seq x y z
N MET A 1 22.13 -8.55 -16.35
CA MET A 1 22.56 -7.82 -15.16
C MET A 1 21.43 -6.94 -14.64
N THR A 2 21.07 -7.05 -13.37
CA THR A 2 20.01 -6.26 -12.77
C THR A 2 20.48 -4.85 -12.47
N THR A 3 19.77 -3.85 -12.97
CA THR A 3 20.07 -2.44 -12.74
C THR A 3 18.86 -1.75 -12.10
N ILE A 4 19.05 -0.55 -11.55
CA ILE A 4 17.95 0.25 -10.98
C ILE A 4 16.90 0.48 -12.07
N LYS A 5 17.31 0.84 -13.28
CA LYS A 5 16.39 1.06 -14.40
C LYS A 5 15.58 -0.20 -14.73
N SER A 6 16.23 -1.37 -14.76
CA SER A 6 15.54 -2.63 -15.07
C SER A 6 14.52 -2.99 -13.98
N ILE A 7 14.82 -2.71 -12.72
CA ILE A 7 13.89 -2.92 -11.61
C ILE A 7 12.67 -2.00 -11.76
N LEU A 8 12.90 -0.73 -12.06
CA LEU A 8 11.81 0.25 -12.26
C LEU A 8 10.93 -0.13 -13.45
N ASP A 9 11.53 -0.59 -14.55
CA ASP A 9 10.79 -1.05 -15.72
C ASP A 9 9.92 -2.28 -15.41
N ARG A 10 10.47 -3.24 -14.68
CA ARG A 10 9.74 -4.45 -14.26
C ARG A 10 8.62 -4.09 -13.26
N LEU A 11 8.86 -3.13 -12.40
CA LEU A 11 7.88 -2.65 -11.45
C LEU A 11 6.66 -2.08 -12.16
N THR A 12 6.86 -1.34 -13.24
CA THR A 12 5.79 -0.76 -14.06
C THR A 12 4.87 -1.82 -14.65
N THR A 13 5.42 -3.00 -14.95
CA THR A 13 4.66 -4.13 -15.48
C THR A 13 3.96 -4.92 -14.37
N ALA A 14 4.63 -5.11 -13.23
CA ALA A 14 4.16 -5.98 -12.15
C ALA A 14 3.13 -5.32 -11.23
N VAL A 15 3.22 -4.00 -11.05
CA VAL A 15 2.41 -3.25 -10.09
C VAL A 15 1.47 -2.30 -10.83
N SER A 16 0.28 -2.11 -10.29
CA SER A 16 -0.71 -1.15 -10.80
C SER A 16 -0.12 0.25 -10.93
N GLY A 17 -0.40 0.94 -12.04
CA GLY A 17 0.03 2.33 -12.24
C GLY A 17 -0.44 3.25 -11.13
N THR A 18 -1.62 3.00 -10.55
CA THR A 18 -2.16 3.77 -9.43
C THR A 18 -1.29 3.63 -8.19
N ASP A 19 -0.82 2.42 -7.89
CA ASP A 19 0.05 2.18 -6.74
C ASP A 19 1.44 2.80 -6.97
N ILE A 20 1.95 2.74 -8.19
CA ILE A 20 3.23 3.35 -8.56
C ILE A 20 3.19 4.87 -8.44
N GLU A 21 2.11 5.49 -8.91
CA GLU A 21 1.94 6.95 -8.88
C GLU A 21 1.79 7.51 -7.47
N LEU A 22 1.47 6.68 -6.50
CA LEU A 22 1.40 7.08 -5.09
C LEU A 22 2.76 7.55 -4.56
N PHE A 23 3.84 7.12 -5.20
CA PHE A 23 5.22 7.38 -4.77
C PHE A 23 5.94 8.29 -5.74
N THR A 24 6.82 9.13 -5.22
CA THR A 24 7.68 9.99 -6.03
C THR A 24 8.76 9.16 -6.74
N GLU A 25 9.39 9.75 -7.75
CA GLU A 25 10.50 9.10 -8.46
C GLU A 25 11.65 8.77 -7.50
N GLU A 26 11.94 9.66 -6.54
CA GLU A 26 12.95 9.43 -5.52
C GLU A 26 12.62 8.22 -4.65
N GLU A 27 11.37 8.10 -4.21
CA GLU A 27 10.92 6.98 -3.41
C GLU A 27 11.01 5.65 -4.17
N ARG A 28 10.60 5.64 -5.43
CA ARG A 28 10.70 4.47 -6.29
C ARG A 28 12.16 4.05 -6.50
N THR A 29 13.05 5.02 -6.64
CA THR A 29 14.50 4.77 -6.77
C THR A 29 15.07 4.16 -5.49
N LYS A 30 14.63 4.62 -4.31
CA LYS A 30 15.04 4.03 -3.03
C LYS A 30 14.62 2.56 -2.95
N PHE A 31 13.42 2.25 -3.35
CA PHE A 31 12.92 0.89 -3.41
C PHE A 31 13.77 0.04 -4.35
N ALA A 32 14.04 0.53 -5.55
CA ALA A 32 14.85 -0.17 -6.55
C ALA A 32 16.27 -0.43 -6.05
N THR A 33 16.85 0.54 -5.35
CA THR A 33 18.19 0.41 -4.75
C THR A 33 18.21 -0.68 -3.68
N PHE A 34 17.17 -0.75 -2.85
CA PHE A 34 17.04 -1.78 -1.82
C PHE A 34 17.01 -3.18 -2.43
N TYR A 35 16.31 -3.36 -3.55
CA TYR A 35 16.15 -4.65 -4.20
C TYR A 35 17.19 -4.94 -5.28
N LEU A 36 18.14 -4.05 -5.53
CA LEU A 36 19.12 -4.18 -6.60
C LEU A 36 19.89 -5.51 -6.57
N ASN A 37 20.23 -6.00 -5.39
CA ASN A 37 20.97 -7.24 -5.20
C ASN A 37 20.09 -8.41 -4.73
N LYS A 38 18.78 -8.22 -4.64
CA LYS A 38 17.83 -9.23 -4.14
C LYS A 38 17.04 -9.89 -5.25
N TRP A 39 16.85 -9.20 -6.37
CA TRP A 39 16.14 -9.72 -7.54
C TRP A 39 17.11 -10.07 -8.66
N ASP A 40 16.79 -11.12 -9.38
CA ASP A 40 17.50 -11.54 -10.58
C ASP A 40 16.53 -11.55 -11.78
N GLU A 41 17.04 -11.98 -12.93
CA GLU A 41 16.26 -12.07 -14.17
C GLU A 41 15.11 -13.07 -14.08
N ASN A 42 15.19 -14.03 -13.15
CA ASN A 42 14.20 -15.07 -12.95
C ASN A 42 13.16 -14.73 -11.89
N THR A 43 13.28 -13.59 -11.21
CA THR A 43 12.31 -13.15 -10.23
C THR A 43 10.97 -12.89 -10.92
N SER A 44 9.91 -13.54 -10.47
CA SER A 44 8.59 -13.43 -11.08
C SER A 44 7.94 -12.07 -10.78
N GLU A 45 6.99 -11.67 -11.65
CA GLU A 45 6.23 -10.44 -11.44
C GLU A 45 5.41 -10.49 -10.15
N ASP A 46 4.91 -11.66 -9.77
CA ASP A 46 4.16 -11.85 -8.51
C ASP A 46 5.05 -11.52 -7.30
N VAL A 47 6.30 -11.98 -7.32
CA VAL A 47 7.27 -11.68 -6.26
C VAL A 47 7.60 -10.20 -6.22
N ILE A 48 7.73 -9.56 -7.38
CA ILE A 48 8.02 -8.13 -7.49
C ILE A 48 6.86 -7.31 -6.89
N ALA A 49 5.62 -7.64 -7.25
CA ALA A 49 4.44 -6.94 -6.76
C ALA A 49 4.28 -7.12 -5.25
N GLU A 50 4.48 -8.32 -4.75
CA GLU A 50 4.41 -8.63 -3.32
C GLU A 50 5.51 -7.89 -2.55
N SER A 51 6.73 -7.89 -3.06
CA SER A 51 7.86 -7.17 -2.46
C SER A 51 7.62 -5.67 -2.39
N PHE A 52 7.03 -5.08 -3.43
CA PHE A 52 6.67 -3.66 -3.45
C PHE A 52 5.63 -3.35 -2.38
N THR A 53 4.60 -4.17 -2.27
CA THR A 53 3.57 -4.02 -1.25
C THR A 53 4.16 -4.14 0.15
N ASP A 54 4.97 -5.16 0.40
CA ASP A 54 5.59 -5.42 1.70
C ASP A 54 6.56 -4.31 2.12
N TYR A 55 7.33 -3.79 1.18
CA TYR A 55 8.26 -2.70 1.44
C TYR A 55 7.55 -1.45 1.93
N TRP A 56 6.41 -1.11 1.31
CA TRP A 56 5.67 0.10 1.66
C TRP A 56 4.62 -0.11 2.75
N TRP A 57 4.30 -1.36 3.06
CA TRP A 57 3.42 -1.73 4.17
C TRP A 57 4.16 -1.62 5.49
N ASP A 58 4.44 -0.40 5.90
CA ASP A 58 5.19 -0.16 7.12
C ASP A 58 4.85 1.23 7.63
N SER A 59 4.56 1.36 8.92
CA SER A 59 4.21 2.65 9.54
C SER A 59 5.32 3.68 9.39
N ASP A 60 6.58 3.25 9.36
CA ASP A 60 7.71 4.16 9.18
C ASP A 60 7.77 4.74 7.78
N ARG A 61 7.15 4.10 6.81
CA ARG A 61 7.09 4.56 5.42
C ARG A 61 5.78 5.29 5.10
N ASN A 62 4.93 5.47 6.10
CA ASN A 62 3.66 6.21 5.98
C ASN A 62 2.75 5.66 4.88
N CYS A 63 2.63 4.35 4.82
CA CYS A 63 1.82 3.67 3.82
C CYS A 63 1.04 2.52 4.45
N ARG A 64 -0.17 2.27 3.94
CA ARG A 64 -1.03 1.19 4.40
C ARG A 64 -1.63 0.47 3.20
N ARG A 65 -2.13 -0.72 3.45
CA ARG A 65 -2.77 -1.55 2.43
C ARG A 65 -4.25 -1.73 2.76
N CYS A 66 -5.12 -1.51 1.77
CA CYS A 66 -6.55 -1.67 1.96
C CYS A 66 -6.90 -3.15 2.21
N SER A 67 -7.71 -3.39 3.24
CA SER A 67 -8.16 -4.74 3.60
C SER A 67 -9.15 -5.32 2.58
N VAL A 68 -9.78 -4.49 1.76
CA VAL A 68 -10.77 -4.92 0.77
C VAL A 68 -10.15 -5.10 -0.61
N CYS A 69 -9.54 -4.04 -1.16
CA CYS A 69 -9.02 -4.07 -2.53
C CYS A 69 -7.53 -4.37 -2.64
N GLY A 70 -6.78 -4.39 -1.53
CA GLY A 70 -5.36 -4.68 -1.51
C GLY A 70 -4.47 -3.54 -2.01
N ARG A 71 -5.04 -2.40 -2.31
CA ARG A 71 -4.34 -1.24 -2.84
C ARG A 71 -3.54 -0.54 -1.74
N LEU A 72 -2.36 -0.04 -2.09
CA LEU A 72 -1.57 0.82 -1.21
C LEU A 72 -2.16 2.22 -1.16
N PHE A 73 -2.08 2.89 -0.01
CA PHE A 73 -2.56 4.25 0.16
C PHE A 73 -1.87 4.95 1.33
N ARG A 74 -1.92 6.28 1.34
CA ARG A 74 -1.31 7.13 2.35
C ARG A 74 -2.31 7.91 3.20
N GLU A 75 -3.55 7.95 2.78
CA GLU A 75 -4.65 8.52 3.56
C GLU A 75 -5.87 7.63 3.44
N GLY A 76 -6.59 7.46 4.51
CA GLY A 76 -7.78 6.62 4.51
C GLY A 76 -8.25 6.30 5.91
N TYR A 77 -8.98 5.21 6.03
CA TYR A 77 -9.65 4.82 7.26
C TYR A 77 -8.85 3.77 8.02
N CYS A 78 -8.70 4.00 9.31
CA CYS A 78 -8.08 3.06 10.24
C CYS A 78 -9.16 2.58 11.20
N VAL A 79 -9.30 1.27 11.38
CA VAL A 79 -10.27 0.66 12.28
C VAL A 79 -9.54 -0.05 13.40
N ASP A 80 -9.92 0.25 14.63
CA ASP A 80 -9.45 -0.41 15.84
C ASP A 80 -7.92 -0.46 15.94
N MET A 81 -7.26 0.69 15.75
CA MET A 81 -5.80 0.86 15.79
C MET A 81 -5.02 -0.03 14.81
N GLY A 82 -5.62 -0.41 13.70
CA GLY A 82 -4.92 -1.19 12.69
C GLY A 82 -5.41 -2.62 12.53
N ALA A 83 -6.55 -2.96 13.12
CA ALA A 83 -7.20 -4.23 12.84
C ALA A 83 -7.61 -4.33 11.36
N ALA A 84 -7.98 -3.19 10.76
CA ALA A 84 -8.28 -3.08 9.34
C ALA A 84 -7.99 -1.67 8.83
N TYR A 85 -7.70 -1.58 7.52
CA TYR A 85 -7.47 -0.30 6.84
C TYR A 85 -8.28 -0.28 5.54
N TYR A 86 -8.83 0.89 5.21
CA TYR A 86 -9.64 1.07 4.01
C TYR A 86 -9.17 2.31 3.25
N CYS A 87 -8.91 2.16 1.95
CA CYS A 87 -8.36 3.23 1.12
C CYS A 87 -9.40 4.28 0.73
N SER A 88 -10.68 3.94 0.79
CA SER A 88 -11.77 4.82 0.37
C SER A 88 -13.04 4.50 1.14
N TYR A 89 -14.00 5.44 1.03
CA TYR A 89 -15.32 5.27 1.60
C TYR A 89 -16.05 4.06 1.00
N ASP A 90 -15.87 3.80 -0.29
CA ASP A 90 -16.47 2.66 -0.97
C ASP A 90 -15.97 1.33 -0.39
N CYS A 91 -14.67 1.21 -0.15
CA CYS A 91 -14.10 0.02 0.49
C CYS A 91 -14.56 -0.13 1.93
N LEU A 92 -14.64 0.98 2.67
CA LEU A 92 -15.15 1.00 4.04
C LEU A 92 -16.59 0.48 4.07
N HIS A 93 -17.44 0.91 3.15
CA HIS A 93 -18.84 0.50 3.08
C HIS A 93 -19.04 -0.95 2.67
N THR A 94 -18.03 -1.64 2.19
CA THR A 94 -18.08 -3.08 1.96
C THR A 94 -18.21 -3.84 3.28
N GLU A 95 -17.60 -3.31 4.35
CA GLU A 95 -17.58 -3.93 5.68
C GLU A 95 -18.51 -3.24 6.67
N PHE A 96 -18.73 -1.94 6.53
CA PHE A 96 -19.53 -1.13 7.42
C PHE A 96 -20.57 -0.32 6.64
N THR A 97 -21.82 -0.31 7.12
CA THR A 97 -22.80 0.66 6.64
C THR A 97 -22.44 2.04 7.20
N GLU A 98 -23.02 3.10 6.63
CA GLU A 98 -22.80 4.46 7.12
C GLU A 98 -23.13 4.59 8.61
N GLU A 99 -24.26 4.00 9.04
CA GLU A 99 -24.71 3.98 10.42
C GLU A 99 -23.76 3.20 11.32
N GLU A 100 -23.29 2.04 10.87
CA GLU A 100 -22.31 1.23 11.61
C GLU A 100 -20.99 1.97 11.79
N TRP A 101 -20.54 2.67 10.75
CA TRP A 101 -19.31 3.44 10.82
C TRP A 101 -19.41 4.61 11.78
N GLU A 102 -20.53 5.34 11.77
CA GLU A 102 -20.77 6.43 12.71
C GLU A 102 -20.77 5.93 14.15
N THR A 103 -21.40 4.78 14.42
CA THR A 103 -21.41 4.15 15.73
C THR A 103 -20.00 3.73 16.15
N GLU A 104 -19.23 3.15 15.25
CA GLU A 104 -17.85 2.74 15.51
C GLU A 104 -16.97 3.95 15.89
N CYS A 105 -17.09 5.04 15.17
CA CYS A 105 -16.34 6.27 15.47
C CYS A 105 -16.69 6.87 16.82
N GLN A 106 -17.96 6.74 17.26
CA GLN A 106 -18.42 7.27 18.54
C GLN A 106 -18.02 6.38 19.72
N GLU A 107 -18.01 5.07 19.53
CA GLU A 107 -17.74 4.10 20.59
C GLU A 107 -16.27 3.71 20.69
N ASN A 108 -15.51 3.86 19.59
CA ASN A 108 -14.11 3.46 19.54
C ASN A 108 -13.24 4.60 19.00
N ASP A 109 -12.52 5.26 19.90
CA ASP A 109 -11.62 6.37 19.58
C ASP A 109 -10.46 5.95 18.67
N GLN A 110 -10.27 4.66 18.47
CA GLN A 110 -9.18 4.11 17.66
C GLN A 110 -9.60 3.79 16.23
N SER A 111 -10.81 4.19 15.85
CA SER A 111 -11.33 4.09 14.49
C SER A 111 -11.52 5.49 13.93
N TYR A 112 -10.80 5.85 12.89
CA TYR A 112 -10.76 7.23 12.38
C TYR A 112 -10.23 7.29 10.94
N TYR A 113 -10.46 8.42 10.30
CA TYR A 113 -9.82 8.77 9.03
C TYR A 113 -8.55 9.57 9.32
N THR A 114 -7.46 9.24 8.65
CA THR A 114 -6.19 9.93 8.87
C THR A 114 -5.26 9.86 7.65
N GLU A 115 -4.21 10.64 7.70
CA GLU A 115 -3.09 10.60 6.77
C GLU A 115 -1.87 10.04 7.50
N TRP A 116 -1.09 9.25 6.79
CA TRP A 116 0.16 8.72 7.32
C TRP A 116 1.38 9.37 6.71
#